data_9a1d5a503a0631d5d08755730537843b
#
_entry.id   9a1d5a503a0631d5d08755730537843b
#
_cell.length_a   1.000
_cell.length_b   1.000
_cell.length_c   1.000
_cell.angle_alpha   90.00
_cell.angle_beta   90.00
_cell.angle_gamma   90.00
#
_symmetry.space_group_name_H-M   'P 1'
#
loop_
_entity.id
_entity.type
_entity.pdbx_description
1 polymer ?
#
loop_
_entity_poly.entity_id
_entity_poly.type
_entity_poly.pdbx_seq_one_letter_code
_entity_poly.pdbx_strand_id
1 'polypeptide(L)'
;APSYQLLVYSEDFATPEWFKGGVLYQIFPDRFYKSGEVYPERGKWLHKSWKEAPEFRANKQGKVLNNDFFGGNFRGIAEKLDYLQSLRVTAIYLNPIFRAYSNHRYDTGDYMQVDSMLGTEEDFASLVSECEKRGIKIILDGVFNHTGDDSRYFNKYGNYDELGAYQSKDSKYYAWYNFKHFPDKYDSWWGIDVLPAVNEGCQSYIDFITGENGVLRRWMNYPLGGFRLDVADELPDEFIEKIRSAVKTASPEAVVIGEVWEDASNKIAYSRRRKYFQGRELDSVMNYPLKDAIINFVVSGNSSLFRQTVGMLLDHYPKCVLDSLMNILGTHDTVRILTALGGDCAYSKEEMAVLKLSEKQRADAKNKLKIAAVLLYTVFGVPCVYYGDEIGMEGYADPFCRKPFEWDSMDEELLRHYQRLGSIRAQYGVFKSGTYRELFHDDHCVVYERRQGDEVVVTVVNLGRYKYQLRFEGVLFDLFSGERFENKINIEQFQCVIYGNKTPKF
;
A
#
# COMPACT_ATOMS: atom_id res chain seq x y z
N ALA A 1 28.93 -22.16 -5.85
CA ALA A 1 29.28 -20.75 -5.65
C ALA A 1 28.00 -19.95 -5.56
N PRO A 2 27.91 -18.95 -4.70
CA PRO A 2 26.75 -18.07 -4.71
C PRO A 2 26.65 -17.39 -6.08
N SER A 3 25.42 -17.30 -6.61
CA SER A 3 25.18 -16.55 -7.84
C SER A 3 25.10 -15.07 -7.51
N TYR A 4 25.79 -14.25 -8.28
CA TYR A 4 25.67 -12.79 -8.20
C TYR A 4 24.58 -12.32 -9.15
N GLN A 5 23.79 -11.33 -8.73
CA GLN A 5 22.86 -10.65 -9.60
C GLN A 5 23.48 -9.38 -10.16
N LEU A 6 23.37 -9.19 -11.47
CA LEU A 6 23.69 -7.96 -12.15
C LEU A 6 22.41 -7.38 -12.75
N LEU A 7 21.98 -6.22 -12.26
CA LEU A 7 20.86 -5.47 -12.81
C LEU A 7 21.40 -4.34 -13.67
N VAL A 8 21.00 -4.31 -14.96
CA VAL A 8 21.32 -3.23 -15.89
C VAL A 8 20.06 -2.38 -16.09
N TYR A 9 20.18 -1.10 -15.87
CA TYR A 9 19.08 -0.14 -16.02
C TYR A 9 19.53 1.12 -16.75
N SER A 10 18.57 1.91 -17.25
CA SER A 10 18.85 3.13 -17.99
C SER A 10 19.61 4.14 -17.14
N GLU A 11 20.58 4.85 -17.70
CA GLU A 11 21.40 5.84 -17.00
C GLU A 11 20.53 7.00 -16.45
N ASP A 12 19.47 7.34 -17.15
CA ASP A 12 18.51 8.39 -16.81
C ASP A 12 17.37 7.91 -15.90
N PHE A 13 17.43 6.65 -15.43
CA PHE A 13 16.40 6.11 -14.57
C PHE A 13 16.35 6.83 -13.22
N ALA A 14 15.31 7.61 -13.03
CA ALA A 14 15.02 8.35 -11.81
C ALA A 14 13.59 8.10 -11.36
N THR A 15 13.38 8.20 -10.06
CA THR A 15 12.07 8.11 -9.42
C THR A 15 11.67 9.47 -8.85
N PRO A 16 10.37 9.78 -8.73
CA PRO A 16 9.91 11.11 -8.33
C PRO A 16 10.45 11.56 -6.97
N GLU A 17 11.07 12.74 -6.94
CA GLU A 17 11.72 13.27 -5.75
C GLU A 17 10.74 13.61 -4.62
N TRP A 18 9.52 14.04 -4.93
CA TRP A 18 8.49 14.36 -3.94
C TRP A 18 8.04 13.13 -3.14
N PHE A 19 8.12 11.93 -3.76
CA PHE A 19 7.67 10.68 -3.13
C PHE A 19 8.66 10.19 -2.08
N LYS A 20 9.97 10.43 -2.31
CA LYS A 20 11.05 10.02 -1.41
C LYS A 20 10.98 10.76 -0.07
N GLY A 21 11.20 10.05 1.02
CA GLY A 21 11.21 10.62 2.38
C GLY A 21 9.83 10.96 2.94
N GLY A 22 8.76 10.81 2.15
CA GLY A 22 7.38 11.03 2.56
C GLY A 22 6.82 9.92 3.45
N VAL A 23 5.53 10.06 3.75
CA VAL A 23 4.68 9.05 4.42
C VAL A 23 3.46 8.84 3.55
N LEU A 24 3.23 7.60 3.14
CA LEU A 24 2.07 7.18 2.39
C LEU A 24 1.00 6.64 3.34
N TYR A 25 -0.27 6.87 3.02
CA TYR A 25 -1.39 6.37 3.80
C TYR A 25 -2.40 5.69 2.88
N GLN A 26 -2.64 4.40 3.09
CA GLN A 26 -3.59 3.62 2.29
C GLN A 26 -4.99 3.72 2.88
N ILE A 27 -5.95 4.11 2.06
CA ILE A 27 -7.36 4.23 2.43
C ILE A 27 -8.21 3.26 1.61
N PHE A 28 -9.03 2.46 2.30
CA PHE A 28 -10.17 1.76 1.72
C PHE A 28 -11.41 2.68 1.81
N PRO A 29 -11.82 3.36 0.71
CA PRO A 29 -12.69 4.53 0.80
C PRO A 29 -14.03 4.29 1.48
N ASP A 30 -14.67 3.14 1.22
CA ASP A 30 -15.96 2.76 1.83
C ASP A 30 -15.89 2.63 3.37
N ARG A 31 -14.69 2.44 3.93
CA ARG A 31 -14.47 2.06 5.33
C ARG A 31 -13.72 3.13 6.14
N PHE A 32 -13.42 4.29 5.56
CA PHE A 32 -12.63 5.30 6.24
C PHE A 32 -13.47 6.29 7.03
N TYR A 33 -14.35 7.05 6.37
CA TYR A 33 -15.28 7.97 7.03
C TYR A 33 -16.45 8.32 6.12
N LYS A 34 -17.64 8.34 6.69
CA LYS A 34 -18.89 8.69 5.98
C LYS A 34 -19.26 10.14 6.28
N SER A 35 -19.41 10.95 5.23
CA SER A 35 -19.98 12.29 5.32
C SER A 35 -21.26 12.40 4.51
N GLY A 36 -22.32 12.90 5.13
CA GLY A 36 -23.62 13.03 4.52
C GLY A 36 -24.34 11.69 4.29
N GLU A 37 -25.39 11.74 3.46
CA GLU A 37 -26.17 10.56 3.11
C GLU A 37 -25.62 9.89 1.87
N VAL A 38 -25.60 8.55 1.87
CA VAL A 38 -25.23 7.69 0.76
C VAL A 38 -26.40 6.79 0.44
N TYR A 39 -26.79 6.72 -0.82
CA TYR A 39 -27.91 5.92 -1.30
C TYR A 39 -27.39 4.73 -2.10
N PRO A 40 -27.68 3.48 -1.70
CA PRO A 40 -27.17 2.32 -2.40
C PRO A 40 -27.83 2.16 -3.77
N GLU A 41 -27.05 1.82 -4.77
CA GLU A 41 -27.55 1.39 -6.09
C GLU A 41 -28.25 0.03 -5.98
N ARG A 42 -29.02 -0.32 -7.02
CA ARG A 42 -29.72 -1.60 -7.08
C ARG A 42 -28.75 -2.80 -6.90
N GLY A 43 -29.07 -3.67 -5.96
CA GLY A 43 -28.27 -4.84 -5.63
C GLY A 43 -27.21 -4.60 -4.56
N LYS A 44 -26.96 -3.35 -4.17
CA LYS A 44 -26.08 -2.95 -3.08
C LYS A 44 -26.89 -2.63 -1.83
N TRP A 45 -26.32 -2.75 -0.65
CA TRP A 45 -26.97 -2.37 0.60
C TRP A 45 -25.98 -1.74 1.59
N LEU A 46 -26.51 -0.89 2.47
CA LEU A 46 -25.72 -0.20 3.50
C LEU A 46 -25.92 -0.87 4.86
N HIS A 47 -24.82 -1.03 5.58
CA HIS A 47 -24.86 -1.34 7.00
C HIS A 47 -25.59 -0.23 7.76
N LYS A 48 -26.37 -0.62 8.78
CA LYS A 48 -27.13 0.32 9.63
C LYS A 48 -26.24 1.05 10.62
N SER A 49 -25.13 0.45 10.99
CA SER A 49 -24.16 1.00 11.93
C SER A 49 -22.75 0.86 11.41
N TRP A 50 -21.93 1.91 11.63
CA TRP A 50 -20.50 1.91 11.37
C TRP A 50 -19.72 0.86 12.17
N LYS A 51 -20.33 0.31 13.26
CA LYS A 51 -19.72 -0.67 14.16
C LYS A 51 -20.06 -2.13 13.82
N GLU A 52 -20.83 -2.36 12.76
CA GLU A 52 -21.13 -3.72 12.30
C GLU A 52 -19.90 -4.38 11.70
N ALA A 53 -19.90 -5.71 11.68
CA ALA A 53 -18.86 -6.48 10.99
C ALA A 53 -19.16 -6.52 9.46
N PRO A 54 -18.14 -6.52 8.59
CA PRO A 54 -18.33 -6.78 7.17
C PRO A 54 -19.03 -8.13 6.93
N GLU A 55 -19.88 -8.22 5.90
CA GLU A 55 -20.52 -9.48 5.52
C GLU A 55 -19.47 -10.43 4.91
N PHE A 56 -19.48 -11.67 5.35
CA PHE A 56 -18.55 -12.70 4.88
C PHE A 56 -19.24 -13.99 4.47
N ARG A 57 -20.55 -14.11 4.74
CA ARG A 57 -21.30 -15.33 4.48
C ARG A 57 -21.70 -15.40 3.02
N ALA A 58 -21.62 -16.62 2.51
CA ALA A 58 -22.15 -16.91 1.18
C ALA A 58 -23.67 -16.82 1.16
N ASN A 59 -24.21 -16.33 0.05
CA ASN A 59 -25.66 -16.34 -0.20
C ASN A 59 -26.17 -17.78 -0.43
N LYS A 60 -27.48 -17.93 -0.73
CA LYS A 60 -28.10 -19.25 -0.98
C LYS A 60 -27.49 -20.01 -2.16
N GLN A 61 -26.78 -19.32 -3.06
CA GLN A 61 -26.09 -19.88 -4.21
C GLN A 61 -24.62 -20.20 -3.91
N GLY A 62 -24.16 -20.06 -2.64
CA GLY A 62 -22.80 -20.31 -2.22
C GLY A 62 -21.79 -19.22 -2.62
N LYS A 63 -22.26 -18.01 -2.99
CA LYS A 63 -21.41 -16.89 -3.42
C LYS A 63 -21.37 -15.78 -2.36
N VAL A 64 -20.18 -15.28 -2.06
CA VAL A 64 -19.98 -14.01 -1.33
C VAL A 64 -20.05 -12.89 -2.36
N LEU A 65 -21.00 -11.96 -2.20
CA LEU A 65 -21.28 -10.94 -3.21
C LEU A 65 -20.46 -9.66 -3.05
N ASN A 66 -19.88 -9.43 -1.86
CA ASN A 66 -19.15 -8.19 -1.53
C ASN A 66 -19.96 -6.90 -1.84
N ASN A 67 -21.28 -6.97 -1.68
CA ASN A 67 -22.21 -5.88 -1.99
C ASN A 67 -22.75 -5.16 -0.75
N ASP A 68 -22.09 -5.36 0.39
CA ASP A 68 -22.30 -4.67 1.64
C ASP A 68 -21.40 -3.43 1.73
N PHE A 69 -21.98 -2.28 2.02
CA PHE A 69 -21.28 -1.01 2.09
C PHE A 69 -21.48 -0.35 3.45
N PHE A 70 -20.51 0.45 3.89
CA PHE A 70 -20.63 1.30 5.07
C PHE A 70 -20.88 2.77 4.69
N GLY A 71 -20.58 3.12 3.46
CA GLY A 71 -20.85 4.44 2.90
C GLY A 71 -19.77 5.48 3.17
N GLY A 72 -18.54 5.07 3.48
CA GLY A 72 -17.38 5.96 3.42
C GLY A 72 -17.25 6.56 2.01
N ASN A 73 -16.84 7.83 1.92
CA ASN A 73 -16.90 8.58 0.67
C ASN A 73 -15.84 9.68 0.55
N PHE A 74 -15.73 10.32 -0.61
CA PHE A 74 -14.74 11.37 -0.87
C PHE A 74 -14.85 12.56 0.08
N ARG A 75 -16.08 13.01 0.40
CA ARG A 75 -16.30 14.08 1.38
C ARG A 75 -15.80 13.68 2.76
N GLY A 76 -16.05 12.43 3.15
CA GLY A 76 -15.56 11.91 4.41
C GLY A 76 -14.04 11.88 4.49
N ILE A 77 -13.35 11.49 3.41
CA ILE A 77 -11.89 11.57 3.37
C ILE A 77 -11.41 13.01 3.50
N ALA A 78 -12.07 13.95 2.80
CA ALA A 78 -11.72 15.37 2.86
C ALA A 78 -11.85 15.95 4.28
N GLU A 79 -12.89 15.57 5.02
CA GLU A 79 -13.08 16.00 6.42
C GLU A 79 -11.99 15.48 7.39
N LYS A 80 -11.24 14.45 6.99
CA LYS A 80 -10.19 13.82 7.80
C LYS A 80 -8.77 14.20 7.36
N LEU A 81 -8.60 15.14 6.45
CA LEU A 81 -7.26 15.53 5.96
C LEU A 81 -6.37 16.14 7.06
N ASP A 82 -6.95 16.86 8.03
CA ASP A 82 -6.17 17.41 9.15
C ASP A 82 -5.64 16.29 10.07
N TYR A 83 -6.39 15.20 10.23
CA TYR A 83 -5.91 14.00 10.90
C TYR A 83 -4.71 13.41 10.15
N LEU A 84 -4.80 13.27 8.83
CA LEU A 84 -3.69 12.76 8.01
C LEU A 84 -2.47 13.69 8.03
N GLN A 85 -2.67 15.01 8.06
CA GLN A 85 -1.57 15.96 8.24
C GLN A 85 -0.88 15.79 9.60
N SER A 86 -1.61 15.46 10.67
CA SER A 86 -1.04 15.21 11.98
C SER A 86 -0.06 14.03 11.98
N LEU A 87 -0.28 13.05 11.09
CA LEU A 87 0.60 11.91 10.83
C LEU A 87 1.73 12.22 9.84
N ARG A 88 1.83 13.47 9.33
CA ARG A 88 2.78 13.90 8.30
C ARG A 88 2.63 13.13 6.97
N VAL A 89 1.42 12.71 6.64
CA VAL A 89 1.09 12.08 5.35
C VAL A 89 1.39 13.05 4.21
N THR A 90 2.13 12.58 3.21
CA THR A 90 2.48 13.32 1.99
C THR A 90 1.76 12.78 0.76
N ALA A 91 1.25 11.56 0.84
CA ALA A 91 0.42 10.98 -0.21
C ALA A 91 -0.61 10.00 0.36
N ILE A 92 -1.76 9.94 -0.29
CA ILE A 92 -2.83 8.99 -0.01
C ILE A 92 -2.90 8.00 -1.18
N TYR A 93 -2.79 6.71 -0.89
CA TYR A 93 -3.14 5.68 -1.84
C TYR A 93 -4.58 5.25 -1.60
N LEU A 94 -5.43 5.46 -2.59
CA LEU A 94 -6.83 5.04 -2.57
C LEU A 94 -6.97 3.66 -3.21
N ASN A 95 -7.54 2.69 -2.49
CA ASN A 95 -8.07 1.49 -3.11
C ASN A 95 -9.08 1.87 -4.20
N PRO A 96 -9.46 0.97 -5.14
CA PRO A 96 -10.18 1.35 -6.35
C PRO A 96 -11.38 2.27 -6.13
N ILE A 97 -11.49 3.30 -6.96
CA ILE A 97 -12.54 4.33 -6.87
C ILE A 97 -13.49 4.32 -8.07
N PHE A 98 -13.18 3.55 -9.11
CA PHE A 98 -14.00 3.51 -10.31
C PHE A 98 -15.28 2.73 -10.07
N ARG A 99 -16.31 3.04 -10.87
CA ARG A 99 -17.60 2.37 -10.79
C ARG A 99 -17.44 0.87 -10.84
N ALA A 100 -18.05 0.15 -9.88
CA ALA A 100 -18.00 -1.29 -9.75
C ALA A 100 -19.23 -1.81 -8.99
N TYR A 101 -19.46 -3.12 -9.00
CA TYR A 101 -20.53 -3.73 -8.23
C TYR A 101 -20.14 -3.93 -6.77
N SER A 102 -18.92 -4.43 -6.52
CA SER A 102 -18.46 -4.78 -5.18
C SER A 102 -18.00 -3.58 -4.35
N ASN A 103 -17.96 -3.76 -3.03
CA ASN A 103 -17.44 -2.78 -2.09
C ASN A 103 -15.93 -2.54 -2.21
N HIS A 104 -15.17 -3.52 -2.71
CA HIS A 104 -13.72 -3.40 -2.96
C HIS A 104 -13.38 -2.77 -4.31
N ARG A 105 -14.28 -2.81 -5.27
CA ARG A 105 -14.16 -2.19 -6.61
C ARG A 105 -13.03 -2.70 -7.48
N TYR A 106 -12.44 -3.86 -7.15
CA TYR A 106 -11.50 -4.55 -8.04
C TYR A 106 -12.20 -5.16 -9.26
N ASP A 107 -13.50 -5.35 -9.23
CA ASP A 107 -14.38 -5.70 -10.35
C ASP A 107 -14.80 -4.45 -11.13
N THR A 108 -13.84 -3.71 -11.70
CA THR A 108 -14.11 -2.44 -12.39
C THR A 108 -15.24 -2.57 -13.41
N GLY A 109 -16.27 -1.75 -13.23
CA GLY A 109 -17.45 -1.69 -14.10
C GLY A 109 -17.34 -0.61 -15.19
N ASP A 110 -16.78 0.55 -14.85
CA ASP A 110 -16.53 1.64 -15.81
C ASP A 110 -15.32 2.47 -15.35
N TYR A 111 -14.21 2.40 -16.09
CA TYR A 111 -12.99 3.16 -15.80
C TYR A 111 -13.14 4.68 -15.97
N MET A 112 -14.19 5.12 -16.68
CA MET A 112 -14.40 6.54 -17.00
C MET A 112 -15.28 7.25 -15.97
N GLN A 113 -15.75 6.56 -14.93
CA GLN A 113 -16.62 7.09 -13.89
C GLN A 113 -16.10 6.71 -12.50
N VAL A 114 -16.24 7.64 -11.54
CA VAL A 114 -16.12 7.28 -10.12
C VAL A 114 -17.33 6.47 -9.69
N ASP A 115 -17.17 5.63 -8.67
CA ASP A 115 -18.27 4.87 -8.08
C ASP A 115 -19.22 5.82 -7.34
N SER A 116 -20.52 5.76 -7.65
CA SER A 116 -21.53 6.64 -7.07
C SER A 116 -21.67 6.48 -5.54
N MET A 117 -21.28 5.32 -4.99
CA MET A 117 -21.25 5.10 -3.54
C MET A 117 -20.15 5.94 -2.86
N LEU A 118 -19.15 6.42 -3.60
CA LEU A 118 -18.09 7.29 -3.10
C LEU A 118 -18.39 8.78 -3.27
N GLY A 119 -19.39 9.12 -4.11
CA GLY A 119 -19.77 10.48 -4.43
C GLY A 119 -19.74 10.76 -5.93
N THR A 120 -19.71 12.04 -6.27
CA THR A 120 -19.62 12.50 -7.66
C THR A 120 -18.19 12.78 -8.09
N GLU A 121 -17.97 13.05 -9.37
CA GLU A 121 -16.66 13.47 -9.89
C GLU A 121 -16.26 14.84 -9.31
N GLU A 122 -17.23 15.71 -9.01
CA GLU A 122 -17.01 17.00 -8.34
C GLU A 122 -16.55 16.79 -6.88
N ASP A 123 -17.08 15.78 -6.18
CA ASP A 123 -16.62 15.43 -4.84
C ASP A 123 -15.17 14.92 -4.88
N PHE A 124 -14.82 14.13 -5.91
CA PHE A 124 -13.44 13.69 -6.13
C PHE A 124 -12.51 14.87 -6.44
N ALA A 125 -12.93 15.77 -7.36
CA ALA A 125 -12.16 16.97 -7.69
C ALA A 125 -11.93 17.87 -6.46
N SER A 126 -12.95 18.00 -5.61
CA SER A 126 -12.86 18.74 -4.34
C SER A 126 -11.86 18.09 -3.39
N LEU A 127 -11.90 16.76 -3.24
CA LEU A 127 -10.93 16.02 -2.42
C LEU A 127 -9.49 16.23 -2.94
N VAL A 128 -9.26 16.13 -4.25
CA VAL A 128 -7.95 16.35 -4.86
C VAL A 128 -7.45 17.77 -4.56
N SER A 129 -8.31 18.78 -4.74
CA SER A 129 -7.98 20.18 -4.46
C SER A 129 -7.64 20.42 -2.98
N GLU A 130 -8.40 19.83 -2.05
CA GLU A 130 -8.12 19.95 -0.61
C GLU A 130 -6.83 19.23 -0.20
N CYS A 131 -6.51 18.10 -0.85
CA CYS A 131 -5.23 17.42 -0.68
C CYS A 131 -4.06 18.30 -1.18
N GLU A 132 -4.19 18.88 -2.38
CA GLU A 132 -3.16 19.74 -2.98
C GLU A 132 -2.83 20.95 -2.10
N LYS A 133 -3.84 21.63 -1.54
CA LYS A 133 -3.67 22.75 -0.58
C LYS A 133 -2.85 22.37 0.65
N ARG A 134 -2.85 21.08 1.01
CA ARG A 134 -2.12 20.53 2.16
C ARG A 134 -0.80 19.88 1.79
N GLY A 135 -0.40 19.92 0.50
CA GLY A 135 0.79 19.25 0.00
C GLY A 135 0.68 17.72 0.00
N ILE A 136 -0.53 17.19 -0.02
CA ILE A 136 -0.83 15.75 -0.08
C ILE A 136 -1.19 15.39 -1.52
N LYS A 137 -0.56 14.35 -2.09
CA LYS A 137 -0.90 13.83 -3.41
C LYS A 137 -1.78 12.59 -3.31
N ILE A 138 -2.62 12.33 -4.32
CA ILE A 138 -3.44 11.13 -4.39
C ILE A 138 -2.84 10.18 -5.42
N ILE A 139 -2.70 8.91 -5.04
CA ILE A 139 -2.31 7.79 -5.91
C ILE A 139 -3.54 6.91 -6.08
N LEU A 140 -3.91 6.62 -7.32
CA LEU A 140 -5.06 5.76 -7.63
C LEU A 140 -4.63 4.31 -7.84
N ASP A 141 -5.57 3.39 -7.66
CA ASP A 141 -5.41 1.98 -7.99
C ASP A 141 -5.77 1.72 -9.44
N GLY A 142 -4.85 1.14 -10.20
CA GLY A 142 -5.01 0.79 -11.61
C GLY A 142 -5.23 -0.72 -11.76
N VAL A 143 -6.49 -1.13 -11.83
CA VAL A 143 -6.89 -2.53 -12.02
C VAL A 143 -7.07 -2.79 -13.51
N PHE A 144 -6.00 -3.19 -14.21
CA PHE A 144 -5.99 -3.30 -15.68
C PHE A 144 -5.83 -4.71 -16.21
N ASN A 145 -5.76 -5.72 -15.34
CA ASN A 145 -5.67 -7.14 -15.69
C ASN A 145 -7.04 -7.77 -15.97
N HIS A 146 -8.08 -7.27 -15.34
CA HIS A 146 -9.45 -7.81 -15.42
C HIS A 146 -10.48 -6.71 -15.25
N THR A 147 -11.74 -7.02 -15.55
CA THR A 147 -12.91 -6.16 -15.27
C THR A 147 -13.97 -6.94 -14.50
N GLY A 148 -15.02 -6.28 -14.04
CA GLY A 148 -16.22 -6.98 -13.59
C GLY A 148 -16.96 -7.65 -14.75
N ASP A 149 -17.62 -8.79 -14.49
CA ASP A 149 -18.48 -9.44 -15.49
C ASP A 149 -19.75 -8.61 -15.77
N ASP A 150 -20.11 -7.71 -14.88
CA ASP A 150 -21.16 -6.71 -15.04
C ASP A 150 -20.68 -5.39 -15.66
N SER A 151 -19.38 -5.27 -15.97
CA SER A 151 -18.80 -4.04 -16.53
C SER A 151 -19.45 -3.63 -17.86
N ARG A 152 -19.35 -2.35 -18.21
CA ARG A 152 -19.74 -1.81 -19.52
C ARG A 152 -19.10 -2.60 -20.68
N TYR A 153 -17.90 -3.08 -20.49
CA TYR A 153 -17.09 -3.72 -21.52
C TYR A 153 -17.48 -5.18 -21.73
N PHE A 154 -17.75 -5.91 -20.66
CA PHE A 154 -18.20 -7.32 -20.71
C PHE A 154 -19.72 -7.45 -20.79
N ASN A 155 -20.43 -6.70 -19.95
CA ASN A 155 -21.88 -6.48 -19.89
C ASN A 155 -22.72 -7.78 -19.89
N LYS A 156 -22.34 -8.72 -19.04
CA LYS A 156 -23.00 -10.03 -18.95
C LYS A 156 -24.50 -9.93 -18.63
N TYR A 157 -24.88 -8.95 -17.83
CA TYR A 157 -26.23 -8.81 -17.31
C TYR A 157 -27.07 -7.74 -18.02
N GLY A 158 -26.53 -7.09 -19.05
CA GLY A 158 -27.25 -6.05 -19.79
C GLY A 158 -27.49 -4.79 -18.98
N ASN A 159 -26.57 -4.43 -18.10
CA ASN A 159 -26.67 -3.23 -17.24
C ASN A 159 -26.36 -1.93 -17.99
N TYR A 160 -25.82 -2.00 -19.20
CA TYR A 160 -25.46 -0.87 -20.04
C TYR A 160 -26.12 -0.99 -21.41
N ASP A 161 -26.51 0.14 -22.01
CA ASP A 161 -27.17 0.18 -23.33
C ASP A 161 -26.23 -0.25 -24.47
N GLU A 162 -24.91 -0.17 -24.24
CA GLU A 162 -23.89 -0.54 -25.20
C GLU A 162 -23.63 -2.07 -25.18
N LEU A 163 -23.46 -2.67 -26.37
CA LEU A 163 -23.17 -4.10 -26.47
C LEU A 163 -21.81 -4.45 -25.85
N GLY A 164 -21.83 -5.27 -24.79
CA GLY A 164 -20.64 -5.84 -24.19
C GLY A 164 -20.10 -7.07 -24.90
N ALA A 165 -18.88 -7.45 -24.57
CA ALA A 165 -18.21 -8.61 -25.17
C ALA A 165 -18.95 -9.94 -24.93
N TYR A 166 -19.62 -10.11 -23.79
CA TYR A 166 -20.40 -11.31 -23.48
C TYR A 166 -21.66 -11.44 -24.35
N GLN A 167 -22.23 -10.31 -24.77
CA GLN A 167 -23.52 -10.28 -25.46
C GLN A 167 -23.41 -10.55 -26.96
N SER A 168 -22.32 -10.12 -27.61
CA SER A 168 -22.14 -10.26 -29.05
C SER A 168 -20.68 -10.29 -29.46
N LYS A 169 -20.38 -11.13 -30.46
CA LYS A 169 -19.08 -11.11 -31.15
C LYS A 169 -18.85 -9.85 -31.97
N ASP A 170 -19.92 -9.10 -32.28
CA ASP A 170 -19.84 -7.82 -32.99
C ASP A 170 -19.58 -6.64 -32.06
N SER A 171 -19.53 -6.88 -30.73
CA SER A 171 -19.14 -5.85 -29.77
C SER A 171 -17.71 -5.36 -30.05
N LYS A 172 -17.53 -4.03 -30.01
CA LYS A 172 -16.19 -3.42 -30.11
C LYS A 172 -15.23 -3.88 -29.00
N TYR A 173 -15.77 -4.44 -27.92
CA TYR A 173 -15.02 -4.97 -26.78
C TYR A 173 -14.76 -6.47 -26.88
N TYR A 174 -15.29 -7.17 -27.90
CA TYR A 174 -15.15 -8.62 -27.99
C TYR A 174 -13.69 -9.08 -27.97
N ALA A 175 -12.81 -8.41 -28.72
CA ALA A 175 -11.38 -8.71 -28.77
C ALA A 175 -10.61 -8.42 -27.47
N TRP A 176 -11.22 -7.74 -26.51
CA TRP A 176 -10.63 -7.48 -25.20
C TRP A 176 -10.60 -8.72 -24.31
N TYR A 177 -11.36 -9.76 -24.64
CA TYR A 177 -11.49 -10.96 -23.82
C TYR A 177 -11.24 -12.21 -24.64
N ASN A 178 -10.70 -13.24 -23.99
CA ASN A 178 -10.45 -14.53 -24.61
C ASN A 178 -11.57 -15.51 -24.27
N PHE A 179 -12.38 -15.88 -25.27
CA PHE A 179 -13.45 -16.87 -25.12
C PHE A 179 -12.94 -18.24 -25.58
N LYS A 180 -13.01 -19.24 -24.68
CA LYS A 180 -12.81 -20.67 -25.03
C LYS A 180 -14.05 -21.26 -25.70
N HIS A 181 -15.22 -20.86 -25.20
CA HIS A 181 -16.51 -21.19 -25.79
C HIS A 181 -17.46 -20.01 -25.51
N PHE A 182 -17.81 -19.27 -26.56
CA PHE A 182 -18.68 -18.10 -26.45
C PHE A 182 -20.14 -18.49 -26.15
N PRO A 183 -20.84 -17.77 -25.24
CA PRO A 183 -20.31 -16.68 -24.40
C PRO A 183 -19.83 -17.17 -23.02
N ASP A 184 -20.09 -18.42 -22.63
CA ASP A 184 -20.09 -18.86 -21.24
C ASP A 184 -18.72 -19.31 -20.71
N LYS A 185 -17.74 -19.57 -21.60
CA LYS A 185 -16.40 -19.99 -21.19
C LYS A 185 -15.37 -19.01 -21.70
N TYR A 186 -14.80 -18.25 -20.79
CA TYR A 186 -13.79 -17.21 -21.03
C TYR A 186 -12.67 -17.31 -20.01
N ASP A 187 -11.56 -16.66 -20.30
CA ASP A 187 -10.47 -16.54 -19.34
C ASP A 187 -10.88 -15.57 -18.24
N SER A 188 -10.59 -15.91 -16.99
CA SER A 188 -10.88 -15.10 -15.82
C SER A 188 -9.69 -15.10 -14.86
N TRP A 189 -9.57 -14.04 -14.07
CA TRP A 189 -8.50 -13.93 -13.09
C TRP A 189 -8.60 -15.05 -12.06
N TRP A 190 -7.60 -15.93 -12.03
CA TRP A 190 -7.51 -17.13 -11.16
C TRP A 190 -8.75 -18.03 -11.21
N GLY A 191 -9.48 -18.04 -12.32
CA GLY A 191 -10.70 -18.85 -12.49
C GLY A 191 -11.92 -18.28 -11.77
N ILE A 192 -11.89 -17.03 -11.36
CA ILE A 192 -13.01 -16.32 -10.73
C ILE A 192 -13.90 -15.73 -11.82
N ASP A 193 -15.01 -16.38 -12.13
CA ASP A 193 -15.89 -16.05 -13.26
C ASP A 193 -16.42 -14.59 -13.26
N VAL A 194 -16.53 -13.96 -12.09
CA VAL A 194 -16.97 -12.56 -11.99
C VAL A 194 -15.88 -11.55 -12.36
N LEU A 195 -14.66 -12.03 -12.62
CA LEU A 195 -13.49 -11.21 -12.98
C LEU A 195 -12.91 -11.66 -14.33
N PRO A 196 -13.62 -11.43 -15.47
CA PRO A 196 -13.10 -11.77 -16.79
C PRO A 196 -11.76 -11.06 -17.04
N ALA A 197 -10.73 -11.87 -17.35
CA ALA A 197 -9.40 -11.38 -17.67
C ALA A 197 -9.40 -10.69 -19.03
N VAL A 198 -8.72 -9.55 -19.13
CA VAL A 198 -8.57 -8.85 -20.39
C VAL A 198 -7.37 -9.37 -21.17
N ASN A 199 -7.37 -9.13 -22.46
CA ASN A 199 -6.24 -9.37 -23.36
C ASN A 199 -5.43 -8.08 -23.46
N GLU A 200 -4.42 -7.94 -22.64
CA GLU A 200 -3.53 -6.77 -22.60
C GLU A 200 -2.68 -6.62 -23.87
N GLY A 201 -2.68 -7.64 -24.75
CA GLY A 201 -2.11 -7.57 -26.10
C GLY A 201 -3.04 -6.93 -27.13
N CYS A 202 -4.32 -6.74 -26.82
CA CYS A 202 -5.29 -6.15 -27.74
C CYS A 202 -5.04 -4.64 -27.90
N GLN A 203 -4.72 -4.19 -29.11
CA GLN A 203 -4.36 -2.80 -29.38
C GLN A 203 -5.45 -1.81 -28.94
N SER A 204 -6.73 -2.12 -29.21
CA SER A 204 -7.82 -1.22 -28.83
C SER A 204 -8.01 -1.11 -27.30
N TYR A 205 -7.67 -2.18 -26.53
CA TYR A 205 -7.63 -2.09 -25.07
C TYR A 205 -6.44 -1.25 -24.60
N ILE A 206 -5.28 -1.48 -25.17
CA ILE A 206 -4.08 -0.68 -24.88
C ILE A 206 -4.36 0.80 -25.14
N ASP A 207 -4.93 1.14 -26.29
CA ASP A 207 -5.26 2.52 -26.65
C ASP A 207 -6.33 3.12 -25.70
N PHE A 208 -7.28 2.31 -25.27
CA PHE A 208 -8.29 2.73 -24.29
C PHE A 208 -7.67 3.05 -22.92
N ILE A 209 -6.70 2.27 -22.45
CA ILE A 209 -6.03 2.55 -21.15
C ILE A 209 -4.99 3.65 -21.30
N THR A 210 -4.11 3.59 -22.33
CA THR A 210 -2.88 4.40 -22.39
C THR A 210 -2.90 5.50 -23.44
N GLY A 211 -3.90 5.55 -24.32
CA GLY A 211 -4.01 6.52 -25.40
C GLY A 211 -4.24 7.95 -24.91
N GLU A 212 -4.19 8.91 -25.84
CA GLU A 212 -4.35 10.34 -25.53
C GLU A 212 -5.69 10.68 -24.88
N ASN A 213 -6.77 10.00 -25.29
CA ASN A 213 -8.10 10.11 -24.68
C ASN A 213 -8.42 8.91 -23.76
N GLY A 214 -7.40 8.18 -23.35
CA GLY A 214 -7.52 6.96 -22.56
C GLY A 214 -7.72 7.23 -21.06
N VAL A 215 -7.93 6.13 -20.34
CA VAL A 215 -8.23 6.13 -18.90
C VAL A 215 -7.16 6.89 -18.09
N LEU A 216 -5.87 6.56 -18.32
CA LEU A 216 -4.78 7.17 -17.56
C LEU A 216 -4.71 8.67 -17.78
N ARG A 217 -4.84 9.12 -19.05
CA ARG A 217 -4.82 10.55 -19.39
C ARG A 217 -6.00 11.30 -18.81
N ARG A 218 -7.21 10.70 -18.85
CA ARG A 218 -8.40 11.29 -18.25
C ARG A 218 -8.17 11.61 -16.76
N TRP A 219 -7.69 10.63 -15.99
CA TRP A 219 -7.52 10.81 -14.55
C TRP A 219 -6.30 11.65 -14.20
N MET A 220 -5.23 11.61 -15.01
CA MET A 220 -4.07 12.48 -14.86
C MET A 220 -4.33 13.96 -15.23
N ASN A 221 -5.51 14.32 -15.71
CA ASN A 221 -5.95 15.74 -15.78
C ASN A 221 -6.13 16.34 -14.37
N TYR A 222 -6.32 15.53 -13.35
CA TYR A 222 -6.18 15.96 -11.96
C TYR A 222 -4.71 15.92 -11.53
N PRO A 223 -4.27 16.77 -10.57
CA PRO A 223 -2.88 16.78 -10.08
C PRO A 223 -2.58 15.56 -9.19
N LEU A 224 -2.73 14.37 -9.76
CA LEU A 224 -2.50 13.10 -9.06
C LEU A 224 -1.00 12.84 -8.84
N GLY A 225 -0.70 12.07 -7.80
CA GLY A 225 0.64 11.54 -7.51
C GLY A 225 1.04 10.39 -8.42
N GLY A 226 0.09 9.68 -9.02
CA GLY A 226 0.36 8.54 -9.90
C GLY A 226 -0.61 7.37 -9.72
N PHE A 227 -0.13 6.17 -10.05
CA PHE A 227 -0.91 4.94 -9.98
C PHE A 227 -0.16 3.81 -9.28
N ARG A 228 -0.90 3.00 -8.52
CA ARG A 228 -0.49 1.66 -8.12
C ARG A 228 -1.13 0.67 -9.09
N LEU A 229 -0.37 -0.26 -9.61
CA LEU A 229 -0.85 -1.28 -10.54
C LEU A 229 -1.17 -2.56 -9.78
N ASP A 230 -2.44 -2.94 -9.83
CA ASP A 230 -2.95 -4.20 -9.30
C ASP A 230 -2.35 -5.37 -10.05
N VAL A 231 -1.99 -6.45 -9.33
CA VAL A 231 -1.42 -7.69 -9.87
C VAL A 231 -0.36 -7.45 -10.96
N ALA A 232 0.61 -6.59 -10.69
CA ALA A 232 1.61 -6.19 -11.69
C ALA A 232 2.37 -7.39 -12.30
N ASP A 233 2.48 -8.51 -11.57
CA ASP A 233 3.10 -9.74 -12.06
C ASP A 233 2.31 -10.39 -13.22
N GLU A 234 1.05 -10.08 -13.36
CA GLU A 234 0.19 -10.63 -14.42
C GLU A 234 0.13 -9.73 -15.66
N LEU A 235 0.53 -8.46 -15.54
CA LEU A 235 0.56 -7.54 -16.66
C LEU A 235 1.83 -7.80 -17.51
N PRO A 236 1.72 -7.86 -18.86
CA PRO A 236 2.89 -7.95 -19.73
C PRO A 236 3.82 -6.74 -19.60
N ASP A 237 5.15 -6.96 -19.72
CA ASP A 237 6.15 -5.87 -19.64
C ASP A 237 5.83 -4.75 -20.63
N GLU A 238 5.48 -5.09 -21.86
CA GLU A 238 5.16 -4.14 -22.93
C GLU A 238 3.93 -3.27 -22.58
N PHE A 239 2.99 -3.81 -21.81
CA PHE A 239 1.82 -3.06 -21.36
C PHE A 239 2.18 -2.11 -20.20
N ILE A 240 2.98 -2.58 -19.23
CA ILE A 240 3.49 -1.74 -18.15
C ILE A 240 4.33 -0.57 -18.70
N GLU A 241 5.19 -0.83 -19.71
CA GLU A 241 5.96 0.24 -20.38
C GLU A 241 5.04 1.31 -21.00
N LYS A 242 3.93 0.92 -21.62
CA LYS A 242 2.93 1.85 -22.17
C LYS A 242 2.18 2.61 -21.08
N ILE A 243 1.80 1.95 -19.99
CA ILE A 243 1.19 2.57 -18.80
C ILE A 243 2.14 3.65 -18.27
N ARG A 244 3.42 3.30 -18.01
CA ARG A 244 4.41 4.27 -17.54
C ARG A 244 4.55 5.44 -18.51
N SER A 245 4.68 5.15 -19.80
CA SER A 245 4.81 6.20 -20.82
C SER A 245 3.63 7.16 -20.79
N ALA A 246 2.40 6.66 -20.72
CA ALA A 246 1.20 7.48 -20.65
C ALA A 246 1.15 8.34 -19.38
N VAL A 247 1.46 7.75 -18.21
CA VAL A 247 1.49 8.44 -16.91
C VAL A 247 2.58 9.52 -16.90
N LYS A 248 3.81 9.18 -17.31
CA LYS A 248 4.96 10.12 -17.30
C LYS A 248 4.80 11.24 -18.34
N THR A 249 4.14 10.97 -19.46
CA THR A 249 3.83 12.02 -20.44
C THR A 249 2.78 13.01 -19.90
N ALA A 250 1.85 12.55 -19.10
CA ALA A 250 0.88 13.43 -18.44
C ALA A 250 1.52 14.23 -17.29
N SER A 251 2.34 13.57 -16.48
CA SER A 251 3.08 14.17 -15.37
C SER A 251 4.41 13.42 -15.16
N PRO A 252 5.57 14.00 -15.52
CA PRO A 252 6.87 13.35 -15.30
C PRO A 252 7.14 12.96 -13.85
N GLU A 253 6.56 13.71 -12.91
CA GLU A 253 6.68 13.49 -11.47
C GLU A 253 5.65 12.49 -10.89
N ALA A 254 4.78 11.91 -11.70
CA ALA A 254 3.85 10.89 -11.21
C ALA A 254 4.60 9.57 -10.95
N VAL A 255 4.25 8.88 -9.86
CA VAL A 255 4.85 7.58 -9.50
C VAL A 255 4.04 6.42 -10.07
N VAL A 256 4.72 5.37 -10.53
CA VAL A 256 4.11 4.09 -10.91
C VAL A 256 4.61 3.02 -9.95
N ILE A 257 3.70 2.48 -9.14
CA ILE A 257 3.98 1.47 -8.10
C ILE A 257 3.37 0.15 -8.56
N GLY A 258 4.11 -0.94 -8.50
CA GLY A 258 3.58 -2.28 -8.80
C GLY A 258 3.26 -3.07 -7.54
N GLU A 259 2.20 -3.86 -7.59
CA GLU A 259 2.00 -4.92 -6.62
C GLU A 259 2.84 -6.14 -7.03
N VAL A 260 3.88 -6.41 -6.25
CA VAL A 260 4.78 -7.56 -6.40
C VAL A 260 5.07 -8.11 -5.02
N TRP A 261 4.80 -9.41 -4.81
CA TRP A 261 4.85 -10.02 -3.48
C TRP A 261 6.23 -10.53 -3.07
N GLU A 262 7.14 -10.73 -4.02
CA GLU A 262 8.48 -11.24 -3.79
C GLU A 262 9.56 -10.21 -4.19
N ASP A 263 10.82 -10.66 -4.28
CA ASP A 263 11.90 -9.82 -4.83
C ASP A 263 11.62 -9.46 -6.29
N ALA A 264 11.26 -8.20 -6.50
CA ALA A 264 10.88 -7.68 -7.82
C ALA A 264 12.08 -7.50 -8.77
N SER A 265 13.30 -7.44 -8.25
CA SER A 265 14.51 -7.24 -9.06
C SER A 265 14.88 -8.44 -9.92
N ASN A 266 14.43 -9.64 -9.51
CA ASN A 266 14.75 -10.90 -10.15
C ASN A 266 13.51 -11.79 -10.36
N LYS A 267 12.35 -11.18 -10.42
CA LYS A 267 11.07 -11.89 -10.57
C LYS A 267 10.99 -12.61 -11.92
N ILE A 268 10.55 -13.87 -11.86
CA ILE A 268 10.14 -14.63 -13.03
C ILE A 268 8.64 -14.88 -12.89
N ALA A 269 7.85 -14.32 -13.79
CA ALA A 269 6.42 -14.55 -13.89
C ALA A 269 6.08 -15.02 -15.32
N TYR A 270 5.18 -15.99 -15.45
CA TYR A 270 4.78 -16.55 -16.76
C TYR A 270 5.95 -16.95 -17.64
N SER A 271 6.99 -17.57 -17.06
CA SER A 271 8.22 -18.03 -17.71
C SER A 271 9.07 -16.89 -18.31
N ARG A 272 8.82 -15.64 -17.96
CA ARG A 272 9.62 -14.49 -18.37
C ARG A 272 10.24 -13.80 -17.15
N ARG A 273 11.51 -13.38 -17.29
CA ARG A 273 12.15 -12.51 -16.30
C ARG A 273 11.61 -11.10 -16.48
N ARG A 274 11.08 -10.54 -15.41
CA ARG A 274 10.46 -9.21 -15.40
C ARG A 274 11.53 -8.11 -15.45
N LYS A 275 11.16 -6.96 -16.04
CA LYS A 275 12.05 -5.83 -16.31
C LYS A 275 11.75 -4.61 -15.45
N TYR A 276 11.03 -4.79 -14.35
CA TYR A 276 10.45 -3.71 -13.53
C TYR A 276 11.38 -2.53 -13.25
N PHE A 277 12.67 -2.79 -13.00
CA PHE A 277 13.65 -1.76 -12.60
C PHE A 277 14.69 -1.44 -13.67
N GLN A 278 14.39 -1.68 -14.95
CA GLN A 278 15.28 -1.28 -16.04
C GLN A 278 15.08 0.18 -16.49
N GLY A 279 14.17 0.91 -15.87
CA GLY A 279 13.91 2.34 -16.11
C GLY A 279 12.70 2.65 -16.97
N ARG A 280 11.99 1.63 -17.48
CA ARG A 280 10.85 1.80 -18.39
C ARG A 280 9.50 1.34 -17.84
N GLU A 281 9.47 0.74 -16.63
CA GLU A 281 8.26 0.16 -16.06
C GLU A 281 7.89 0.82 -14.72
N LEU A 282 8.41 0.33 -13.59
CA LEU A 282 8.00 0.75 -12.26
C LEU A 282 9.00 1.70 -11.60
N ASP A 283 8.52 2.67 -10.84
CA ASP A 283 9.31 3.50 -9.95
C ASP A 283 9.47 2.85 -8.57
N SER A 284 8.52 2.01 -8.19
CA SER A 284 8.40 1.42 -6.86
C SER A 284 7.59 0.13 -6.93
N VAL A 285 7.70 -0.67 -5.88
CA VAL A 285 6.81 -1.80 -5.60
C VAL A 285 6.38 -1.82 -4.14
N MET A 286 5.29 -2.52 -3.85
CA MET A 286 4.86 -2.84 -2.49
C MET A 286 5.86 -3.85 -1.90
N ASN A 287 6.55 -3.46 -0.83
CA ASN A 287 7.69 -4.21 -0.28
C ASN A 287 7.24 -5.29 0.72
N TYR A 288 6.59 -6.34 0.22
CA TYR A 288 6.17 -7.50 1.03
C TYR A 288 7.34 -8.23 1.70
N PRO A 289 8.51 -8.43 1.02
CA PRO A 289 9.64 -9.07 1.67
C PRO A 289 10.08 -8.36 2.96
N LEU A 290 10.15 -7.04 2.96
CA LEU A 290 10.52 -6.28 4.15
C LEU A 290 9.45 -6.34 5.24
N LYS A 291 8.15 -6.34 4.86
CA LYS A 291 7.03 -6.54 5.78
C LYS A 291 7.19 -7.84 6.57
N ASP A 292 7.40 -8.93 5.86
CA ASP A 292 7.53 -10.25 6.48
C ASP A 292 8.77 -10.34 7.36
N ALA A 293 9.88 -9.73 6.94
CA ALA A 293 11.12 -9.68 7.70
C ALA A 293 10.99 -8.85 8.99
N ILE A 294 10.31 -7.71 8.96
CA ILE A 294 10.01 -6.89 10.16
C ILE A 294 9.13 -7.67 11.13
N ILE A 295 8.01 -8.24 10.64
CA ILE A 295 7.09 -9.03 11.47
C ILE A 295 7.82 -10.20 12.11
N ASN A 296 8.60 -10.94 11.33
CA ASN A 296 9.40 -12.06 11.86
C ASN A 296 10.35 -11.59 12.97
N PHE A 297 11.09 -10.49 12.76
CA PHE A 297 12.03 -9.98 13.75
C PHE A 297 11.34 -9.62 15.07
N VAL A 298 10.25 -8.84 15.02
CA VAL A 298 9.58 -8.39 16.25
C VAL A 298 8.80 -9.49 16.98
N VAL A 299 8.39 -10.54 16.26
CA VAL A 299 7.69 -11.70 16.86
C VAL A 299 8.67 -12.73 17.44
N SER A 300 9.67 -13.11 16.67
CA SER A 300 10.65 -14.15 17.07
C SER A 300 11.79 -13.60 17.94
N GLY A 301 12.05 -12.29 17.87
CA GLY A 301 13.23 -11.67 18.45
C GLY A 301 14.54 -11.98 17.69
N ASN A 302 14.47 -12.65 16.52
CA ASN A 302 15.66 -13.01 15.72
C ASN A 302 15.84 -12.08 14.53
N SER A 303 16.99 -11.40 14.48
CA SER A 303 17.30 -10.36 13.48
C SER A 303 17.72 -10.90 12.11
N SER A 304 18.01 -12.20 11.99
CA SER A 304 18.68 -12.77 10.82
C SER A 304 17.91 -12.53 9.52
N LEU A 305 16.59 -12.83 9.51
CA LEU A 305 15.77 -12.63 8.31
C LEU A 305 15.68 -11.16 7.93
N PHE A 306 15.50 -10.25 8.90
CA PHE A 306 15.45 -8.81 8.66
C PHE A 306 16.76 -8.32 8.00
N ARG A 307 17.91 -8.70 8.54
CA ARG A 307 19.21 -8.32 8.02
C ARG A 307 19.47 -8.89 6.63
N GLN A 308 19.14 -10.17 6.41
CA GLN A 308 19.25 -10.80 5.10
C GLN A 308 18.39 -10.09 4.05
N THR A 309 17.14 -9.76 4.40
CA THR A 309 16.22 -9.05 3.50
C THR A 309 16.72 -7.64 3.21
N VAL A 310 17.15 -6.88 4.21
CA VAL A 310 17.72 -5.54 4.01
C VAL A 310 18.98 -5.63 3.13
N GLY A 311 19.87 -6.58 3.38
CA GLY A 311 21.06 -6.81 2.55
C GLY A 311 20.69 -7.13 1.09
N MET A 312 19.74 -8.04 0.88
CA MET A 312 19.25 -8.39 -0.45
C MET A 312 18.69 -7.17 -1.18
N LEU A 313 17.85 -6.36 -0.53
CA LEU A 313 17.30 -5.16 -1.14
C LEU A 313 18.40 -4.14 -1.52
N LEU A 314 19.40 -3.94 -0.64
CA LEU A 314 20.53 -3.04 -0.91
C LEU A 314 21.39 -3.51 -2.09
N ASP A 315 21.57 -4.81 -2.24
CA ASP A 315 22.40 -5.40 -3.28
C ASP A 315 21.67 -5.51 -4.63
N HIS A 316 20.33 -5.70 -4.62
CA HIS A 316 19.56 -6.04 -5.81
C HIS A 316 18.86 -4.84 -6.46
N TYR A 317 18.55 -3.77 -5.71
CA TYR A 317 17.68 -2.69 -6.18
C TYR A 317 18.48 -1.44 -6.54
N PRO A 318 18.16 -0.74 -7.63
CA PRO A 318 18.72 0.58 -7.90
C PRO A 318 18.45 1.54 -6.74
N LYS A 319 19.41 2.42 -6.42
CA LYS A 319 19.27 3.36 -5.30
C LYS A 319 18.01 4.23 -5.39
N CYS A 320 17.64 4.68 -6.60
CA CYS A 320 16.43 5.47 -6.81
C CYS A 320 15.16 4.69 -6.45
N VAL A 321 15.11 3.38 -6.73
CA VAL A 321 14.01 2.49 -6.36
C VAL A 321 14.01 2.23 -4.86
N LEU A 322 15.17 1.94 -4.25
CA LEU A 322 15.29 1.76 -2.79
C LEU A 322 14.71 2.94 -2.03
N ASP A 323 15.00 4.17 -2.47
CA ASP A 323 14.50 5.40 -1.83
C ASP A 323 13.00 5.61 -2.03
N SER A 324 12.40 4.91 -2.99
CA SER A 324 11.00 5.01 -3.38
C SER A 324 10.19 3.76 -3.05
N LEU A 325 10.78 2.70 -2.45
CA LEU A 325 10.05 1.49 -2.11
C LEU A 325 8.86 1.79 -1.20
N MET A 326 7.68 1.32 -1.58
CA MET A 326 6.49 1.39 -0.74
C MET A 326 6.57 0.33 0.36
N ASN A 327 7.11 0.71 1.51
CA ASN A 327 7.24 -0.18 2.67
C ASN A 327 5.91 -0.27 3.41
N ILE A 328 5.48 -1.47 3.74
CA ILE A 328 4.18 -1.77 4.35
C ILE A 328 4.36 -2.64 5.60
N LEU A 329 3.38 -2.64 6.52
CA LEU A 329 3.21 -3.64 7.57
C LEU A 329 1.88 -4.39 7.41
N GLY A 330 0.90 -3.77 6.78
CA GLY A 330 -0.40 -4.34 6.47
C GLY A 330 -0.99 -3.70 5.23
N THR A 331 -1.96 -4.38 4.63
CA THR A 331 -2.74 -3.92 3.49
C THR A 331 -4.18 -4.44 3.59
N HIS A 332 -5.02 -4.08 2.63
CA HIS A 332 -6.38 -4.61 2.50
C HIS A 332 -6.45 -6.11 2.17
N ASP A 333 -5.30 -6.75 1.82
CA ASP A 333 -5.20 -8.17 1.49
C ASP A 333 -4.54 -9.01 2.58
N THR A 334 -4.05 -8.37 3.63
CA THR A 334 -3.35 -9.05 4.72
C THR A 334 -4.07 -8.93 6.05
N VAL A 335 -3.75 -9.82 6.98
CA VAL A 335 -4.16 -9.65 8.39
C VAL A 335 -3.64 -8.30 8.89
N ARG A 336 -4.43 -7.54 9.66
CA ARG A 336 -4.00 -6.29 10.27
C ARG A 336 -2.80 -6.50 11.18
N ILE A 337 -1.88 -5.55 11.14
CA ILE A 337 -0.58 -5.71 11.81
C ILE A 337 -0.71 -6.03 13.30
N LEU A 338 -1.62 -5.39 14.05
CA LEU A 338 -1.78 -5.68 15.46
C LEU A 338 -2.19 -7.14 15.71
N THR A 339 -3.12 -7.65 14.88
CA THR A 339 -3.55 -9.06 14.94
C THR A 339 -2.42 -10.01 14.53
N ALA A 340 -1.64 -9.66 13.50
CA ALA A 340 -0.49 -10.47 13.05
C ALA A 340 0.61 -10.58 14.12
N LEU A 341 0.76 -9.56 14.98
CA LEU A 341 1.78 -9.51 16.03
C LEU A 341 1.38 -10.21 17.33
N GLY A 342 0.10 -10.44 17.58
CA GLY A 342 -0.35 -11.01 18.86
C GLY A 342 -1.58 -11.87 18.82
N GLY A 343 -2.25 -12.00 17.68
CA GLY A 343 -3.46 -12.81 17.55
C GLY A 343 -3.20 -14.30 17.49
N ASP A 344 -4.20 -15.07 17.89
CA ASP A 344 -4.22 -16.52 17.75
C ASP A 344 -4.44 -16.91 16.27
N CYS A 345 -4.06 -18.13 15.89
CA CYS A 345 -4.37 -18.64 14.56
C CYS A 345 -5.87 -18.85 14.41
N ALA A 346 -6.42 -18.43 13.26
CA ALA A 346 -7.80 -18.67 12.87
C ALA A 346 -7.83 -19.51 11.59
N TYR A 347 -8.64 -20.58 11.58
CA TYR A 347 -8.66 -21.56 10.49
C TYR A 347 -9.94 -21.48 9.64
N SER A 348 -10.92 -20.69 10.07
CA SER A 348 -12.17 -20.46 9.32
C SER A 348 -12.58 -18.99 9.38
N LYS A 349 -13.45 -18.56 8.46
CA LYS A 349 -14.01 -17.20 8.47
C LYS A 349 -14.90 -16.97 9.71
N GLU A 350 -15.57 -18.00 10.21
CA GLU A 350 -16.36 -17.96 11.44
C GLU A 350 -15.49 -17.68 12.66
N GLU A 351 -14.32 -18.31 12.77
CA GLU A 351 -13.33 -18.02 13.80
C GLU A 351 -12.78 -16.60 13.67
N MET A 352 -12.37 -16.19 12.44
CA MET A 352 -11.86 -14.85 12.16
C MET A 352 -12.88 -13.74 12.53
N ALA A 353 -14.17 -14.03 12.42
CA ALA A 353 -15.23 -13.08 12.73
C ALA A 353 -15.35 -12.78 14.23
N VAL A 354 -14.98 -13.72 15.10
CA VAL A 354 -15.22 -13.64 16.55
C VAL A 354 -13.95 -13.51 17.38
N LEU A 355 -12.82 -13.96 16.86
CA LEU A 355 -11.54 -13.87 17.57
C LEU A 355 -11.11 -12.41 17.75
N LYS A 356 -10.67 -12.11 18.97
CA LYS A 356 -10.09 -10.82 19.35
C LYS A 356 -8.89 -11.08 20.24
N LEU A 357 -7.97 -10.13 20.26
CA LEU A 357 -6.85 -10.18 21.20
C LEU A 357 -7.37 -10.03 22.62
N SER A 358 -6.91 -10.88 23.55
CA SER A 358 -7.03 -10.62 24.99
C SER A 358 -6.26 -9.34 25.35
N GLU A 359 -6.56 -8.74 26.50
CA GLU A 359 -5.87 -7.54 26.98
C GLU A 359 -4.34 -7.74 27.03
N LYS A 360 -3.89 -8.91 27.47
CA LYS A 360 -2.46 -9.27 27.52
C LYS A 360 -1.86 -9.35 26.13
N GLN A 361 -2.52 -10.06 25.20
CA GLN A 361 -2.06 -10.17 23.81
C GLN A 361 -2.02 -8.79 23.15
N ARG A 362 -3.04 -7.94 23.36
CA ARG A 362 -3.10 -6.59 22.82
C ARG A 362 -1.94 -5.71 23.35
N ALA A 363 -1.68 -5.75 24.65
CA ALA A 363 -0.56 -5.00 25.25
C ALA A 363 0.79 -5.42 24.66
N ASP A 364 1.00 -6.72 24.49
CA ASP A 364 2.22 -7.30 23.91
C ASP A 364 2.36 -6.93 22.42
N ALA A 365 1.29 -7.11 21.66
CA ALA A 365 1.23 -6.76 20.24
C ALA A 365 1.46 -5.25 20.02
N LYS A 366 0.92 -4.40 20.88
CA LYS A 366 1.14 -2.95 20.83
C LYS A 366 2.60 -2.57 21.02
N ASN A 367 3.32 -3.20 21.95
CA ASN A 367 4.75 -2.98 22.12
C ASN A 367 5.54 -3.43 20.88
N LYS A 368 5.21 -4.58 20.32
CA LYS A 368 5.79 -5.08 19.06
C LYS A 368 5.48 -4.14 17.90
N LEU A 369 4.25 -3.61 17.80
CA LEU A 369 3.86 -2.69 16.74
C LEU A 369 4.64 -1.37 16.79
N LYS A 370 4.93 -0.83 17.97
CA LYS A 370 5.79 0.35 18.10
C LYS A 370 7.18 0.09 17.53
N ILE A 371 7.76 -1.08 17.80
CA ILE A 371 9.07 -1.45 17.26
C ILE A 371 8.99 -1.65 15.74
N ALA A 372 7.99 -2.35 15.24
CA ALA A 372 7.77 -2.54 13.82
C ALA A 372 7.60 -1.21 13.07
N ALA A 373 6.87 -0.25 13.67
CA ALA A 373 6.71 1.10 13.12
C ALA A 373 8.05 1.86 13.08
N VAL A 374 8.90 1.75 14.11
CA VAL A 374 10.25 2.32 14.08
C VAL A 374 11.04 1.77 12.90
N LEU A 375 11.07 0.46 12.71
CA LEU A 375 11.76 -0.16 11.58
C LEU A 375 11.18 0.30 10.24
N LEU A 376 9.84 0.31 10.10
CA LEU A 376 9.15 0.77 8.89
C LEU A 376 9.54 2.21 8.51
N TYR A 377 9.64 3.10 9.50
CA TYR A 377 9.87 4.53 9.29
C TYR A 377 11.34 4.91 9.12
N THR A 378 12.27 4.07 9.56
CA THR A 378 13.71 4.43 9.61
C THR A 378 14.59 3.71 8.61
N VAL A 379 14.17 2.60 8.02
CA VAL A 379 14.84 2.00 6.86
C VAL A 379 14.71 2.90 5.62
N PHE A 380 15.33 2.54 4.51
CA PHE A 380 15.13 3.21 3.21
C PHE A 380 13.68 3.04 2.72
N GLY A 381 13.28 3.85 1.72
CA GLY A 381 11.93 3.81 1.14
C GLY A 381 10.91 4.70 1.87
N VAL A 382 9.65 4.52 1.52
CA VAL A 382 8.51 5.32 1.95
C VAL A 382 7.58 4.44 2.78
N PRO A 383 7.42 4.70 4.08
CA PRO A 383 6.46 3.96 4.91
C PRO A 383 5.04 4.22 4.41
N CYS A 384 4.26 3.17 4.28
CA CYS A 384 2.84 3.20 4.00
C CYS A 384 2.08 2.65 5.20
N VAL A 385 1.20 3.46 5.76
CA VAL A 385 0.31 3.08 6.85
C VAL A 385 -1.02 2.65 6.25
N TYR A 386 -1.46 1.44 6.53
CA TYR A 386 -2.81 1.01 6.18
C TYR A 386 -3.79 1.58 7.21
N TYR A 387 -4.87 2.22 6.76
CA TYR A 387 -5.80 2.96 7.61
C TYR A 387 -6.19 2.19 8.87
N GLY A 388 -6.03 2.82 10.02
CA GLY A 388 -6.38 2.25 11.32
C GLY A 388 -5.30 1.42 12.00
N ASP A 389 -4.19 1.08 11.31
CA ASP A 389 -3.07 0.38 11.96
C ASP A 389 -2.39 1.29 13.00
N GLU A 390 -2.36 2.61 12.76
CA GLU A 390 -1.79 3.63 13.65
C GLU A 390 -2.61 3.85 14.93
N ILE A 391 -3.84 3.37 14.96
CA ILE A 391 -4.71 3.40 16.16
C ILE A 391 -4.95 2.03 16.77
N GLY A 392 -4.27 1.00 16.25
CA GLY A 392 -4.33 -0.36 16.77
C GLY A 392 -5.62 -1.10 16.45
N MET A 393 -6.19 -0.92 15.25
CA MET A 393 -7.31 -1.72 14.78
C MET A 393 -6.90 -3.18 14.62
N GLU A 394 -7.81 -4.07 15.01
CA GLU A 394 -7.68 -5.53 14.87
C GLU A 394 -8.49 -6.04 13.68
N GLY A 395 -8.00 -7.09 13.04
CA GLY A 395 -8.73 -7.79 11.97
C GLY A 395 -7.90 -8.89 11.36
N TYR A 396 -8.53 -10.04 11.17
CA TYR A 396 -7.98 -11.16 10.41
C TYR A 396 -8.07 -10.86 8.90
N ALA A 397 -7.76 -11.84 8.06
CA ALA A 397 -7.80 -11.69 6.61
C ALA A 397 -9.18 -11.23 6.09
N ASP A 398 -9.23 -10.83 4.82
CA ASP A 398 -10.45 -10.37 4.13
C ASP A 398 -11.71 -11.21 4.48
N PRO A 399 -12.84 -10.56 4.84
CA PRO A 399 -13.09 -9.11 4.87
C PRO A 399 -12.78 -8.43 6.22
N PHE A 400 -12.27 -9.14 7.21
CA PHE A 400 -12.13 -8.64 8.59
C PHE A 400 -11.00 -7.61 8.74
N CYS A 401 -9.99 -7.61 7.86
CA CYS A 401 -8.99 -6.54 7.78
C CYS A 401 -9.57 -5.23 7.23
N ARG A 402 -10.75 -5.27 6.61
CA ARG A 402 -11.44 -4.15 5.95
C ARG A 402 -12.59 -3.57 6.78
N LYS A 403 -12.52 -3.67 8.12
CA LYS A 403 -13.50 -3.05 9.02
C LYS A 403 -13.48 -1.53 8.87
N PRO A 404 -14.62 -0.84 9.16
CA PRO A 404 -14.65 0.62 9.23
C PRO A 404 -13.67 1.15 10.26
N PHE A 405 -13.09 2.33 9.98
CA PHE A 405 -12.17 3.01 10.88
C PHE A 405 -12.84 3.31 12.23
N GLU A 406 -12.17 3.00 13.31
CA GLU A 406 -12.70 3.09 14.68
C GLU A 406 -12.45 4.48 15.30
N TRP A 407 -13.10 5.54 14.73
CA TRP A 407 -12.90 6.94 15.14
C TRP A 407 -13.18 7.21 16.62
N ASP A 408 -14.08 6.47 17.25
CA ASP A 408 -14.49 6.67 18.64
C ASP A 408 -13.62 5.89 19.66
N SER A 409 -12.70 5.05 19.21
CA SER A 409 -11.93 4.13 20.07
C SER A 409 -10.45 4.02 19.68
N MET A 410 -9.84 5.15 19.34
CA MET A 410 -8.44 5.21 18.95
C MET A 410 -7.50 4.93 20.14
N ASP A 411 -6.47 4.13 19.91
CA ASP A 411 -5.35 4.02 20.83
C ASP A 411 -4.45 5.26 20.70
N GLU A 412 -4.67 6.22 21.58
CA GLU A 412 -3.97 7.52 21.59
C GLU A 412 -2.45 7.40 21.76
N GLU A 413 -1.97 6.33 22.41
CA GLU A 413 -0.53 6.13 22.58
C GLU A 413 0.11 5.66 21.28
N LEU A 414 -0.53 4.75 20.54
CA LEU A 414 -0.08 4.35 19.22
C LEU A 414 -0.15 5.52 18.24
N LEU A 415 -1.25 6.26 18.24
CA LEU A 415 -1.41 7.43 17.38
C LEU A 415 -0.28 8.44 17.59
N ARG A 416 0.01 8.81 18.84
CA ARG A 416 1.14 9.71 19.17
C ARG A 416 2.48 9.14 18.73
N HIS A 417 2.67 7.83 18.82
CA HIS A 417 3.91 7.19 18.36
C HIS A 417 4.09 7.35 16.83
N TYR A 418 3.05 7.11 16.04
CA TYR A 418 3.09 7.30 14.59
C TYR A 418 3.25 8.78 14.20
N GLN A 419 2.56 9.70 14.88
CA GLN A 419 2.75 11.15 14.68
C GLN A 419 4.19 11.57 14.95
N ARG A 420 4.80 11.03 16.01
CA ARG A 420 6.20 11.29 16.33
C ARG A 420 7.14 10.76 15.25
N LEU A 421 6.95 9.54 14.77
CA LEU A 421 7.73 8.96 13.67
C LEU A 421 7.61 9.81 12.40
N GLY A 422 6.41 10.24 12.02
CA GLY A 422 6.19 11.14 10.90
C GLY A 422 6.95 12.47 11.06
N SER A 423 6.95 13.05 12.27
CA SER A 423 7.66 14.28 12.58
C SER A 423 9.17 14.11 12.50
N ILE A 424 9.70 12.97 12.94
CA ILE A 424 11.13 12.62 12.81
C ILE A 424 11.51 12.54 11.32
N ARG A 425 10.73 11.84 10.50
CA ARG A 425 10.99 11.78 9.05
C ARG A 425 10.99 13.15 8.39
N ALA A 426 10.02 13.99 8.72
CA ALA A 426 9.94 15.36 8.17
C ALA A 426 11.12 16.26 8.56
N GLN A 427 11.80 15.97 9.69
CA GLN A 427 12.92 16.75 10.17
C GLN A 427 14.25 16.40 9.51
N TYR A 428 14.43 15.17 9.02
CA TYR A 428 15.69 14.64 8.53
C TYR A 428 15.65 14.28 7.06
N GLY A 429 16.51 14.92 6.25
CA GLY A 429 16.68 14.64 4.82
C GLY A 429 17.24 13.23 4.54
N VAL A 430 17.91 12.62 5.50
CA VAL A 430 18.46 11.26 5.35
C VAL A 430 17.41 10.21 4.95
N PHE A 431 16.15 10.43 5.27
CA PHE A 431 15.08 9.50 4.89
C PHE A 431 14.66 9.63 3.41
N LYS A 432 15.07 10.72 2.75
CA LYS A 432 14.81 10.93 1.33
C LYS A 432 15.77 10.14 0.44
N SER A 433 17.08 10.25 0.73
CA SER A 433 18.11 9.63 -0.13
C SER A 433 19.40 9.25 0.60
N GLY A 434 19.38 9.25 1.94
CA GLY A 434 20.56 8.90 2.75
C GLY A 434 21.01 7.45 2.53
N THR A 435 22.29 7.22 2.78
CA THR A 435 22.85 5.86 2.79
C THR A 435 22.32 5.06 3.97
N TYR A 436 22.34 3.74 3.86
CA TYR A 436 22.09 2.82 4.95
C TYR A 436 23.42 2.12 5.30
N ARG A 437 23.74 2.04 6.58
CA ARG A 437 24.90 1.28 7.06
C ARG A 437 24.57 0.58 8.37
N GLU A 438 24.70 -0.73 8.41
CA GLU A 438 24.65 -1.49 9.64
C GLU A 438 25.91 -1.20 10.47
N LEU A 439 25.72 -0.80 11.73
CA LEU A 439 26.80 -0.45 12.65
C LEU A 439 27.15 -1.60 13.59
N PHE A 440 26.13 -2.36 14.01
CA PHE A 440 26.27 -3.49 14.90
C PHE A 440 25.10 -4.44 14.75
N HIS A 441 25.35 -5.71 14.94
CA HIS A 441 24.29 -6.72 15.03
C HIS A 441 24.71 -7.91 15.88
N ASP A 442 23.70 -8.60 16.40
CA ASP A 442 23.74 -10.01 16.81
C ASP A 442 22.39 -10.67 16.47
N ASP A 443 22.12 -11.87 17.00
CA ASP A 443 20.88 -12.60 16.72
C ASP A 443 19.63 -11.86 17.17
N HIS A 444 19.73 -10.90 18.11
CA HIS A 444 18.61 -10.19 18.72
C HIS A 444 18.70 -8.68 18.64
N CYS A 445 19.80 -8.15 18.15
CA CYS A 445 20.05 -6.72 18.10
C CYS A 445 20.46 -6.28 16.69
N VAL A 446 19.92 -5.16 16.24
CA VAL A 446 20.35 -4.48 15.02
C VAL A 446 20.52 -3.00 15.31
N VAL A 447 21.67 -2.45 14.92
CA VAL A 447 21.95 -1.02 14.98
C VAL A 447 22.38 -0.57 13.59
N TYR A 448 21.70 0.41 13.05
CA TYR A 448 22.05 0.96 11.74
C TYR A 448 21.92 2.49 11.71
N GLU A 449 22.68 3.09 10.82
CA GLU A 449 22.58 4.52 10.54
C GLU A 449 22.00 4.79 9.16
N ARG A 450 21.31 5.91 9.07
CA ARG A 450 21.01 6.64 7.84
C ARG A 450 21.84 7.92 7.84
N ARG A 451 22.55 8.19 6.74
CA ARG A 451 23.44 9.35 6.64
C ARG A 451 23.30 10.07 5.31
N GLN A 452 23.25 11.40 5.37
CA GLN A 452 23.29 12.26 4.20
C GLN A 452 24.08 13.54 4.54
N GLY A 453 25.28 13.68 3.99
CA GLY A 453 26.19 14.75 4.42
C GLY A 453 26.44 14.67 5.93
N ASP A 454 26.20 15.78 6.63
CA ASP A 454 26.36 15.86 8.08
C ASP A 454 25.13 15.35 8.86
N GLU A 455 24.01 15.09 8.20
CA GLU A 455 22.85 14.53 8.88
C GLU A 455 23.01 13.07 9.16
N VAL A 456 22.71 12.66 10.39
CA VAL A 456 22.79 11.29 10.87
C VAL A 456 21.57 10.95 11.71
N VAL A 457 20.98 9.79 11.42
CA VAL A 457 19.99 9.13 12.26
C VAL A 457 20.47 7.70 12.52
N VAL A 458 20.53 7.32 13.79
CA VAL A 458 20.91 5.97 14.25
C VAL A 458 19.68 5.31 14.85
N THR A 459 19.31 4.15 14.34
CA THR A 459 18.22 3.32 14.88
C THR A 459 18.81 2.13 15.61
N VAL A 460 18.34 1.92 16.82
CA VAL A 460 18.72 0.80 17.69
C VAL A 460 17.47 -0.03 17.95
N VAL A 461 17.52 -1.31 17.67
CA VAL A 461 16.51 -2.28 18.08
C VAL A 461 17.23 -3.46 18.72
N ASN A 462 17.12 -3.57 20.04
CA ASN A 462 17.68 -4.67 20.83
C ASN A 462 16.53 -5.42 21.51
N LEU A 463 16.22 -6.60 21.02
CA LEU A 463 15.20 -7.51 21.59
C LEU A 463 15.84 -8.58 22.48
N GLY A 464 17.16 -8.52 22.66
CA GLY A 464 17.94 -9.44 23.47
C GLY A 464 18.14 -8.97 24.92
N ARG A 465 18.82 -9.85 25.67
CA ARG A 465 19.11 -9.67 27.09
C ARG A 465 20.49 -9.03 27.35
N TYR A 466 21.31 -8.89 26.32
CA TYR A 466 22.63 -8.30 26.43
C TYR A 466 22.58 -6.80 26.27
N LYS A 467 23.50 -6.12 26.94
CA LYS A 467 23.72 -4.68 26.82
C LYS A 467 24.95 -4.43 25.99
N TYR A 468 24.94 -3.36 25.20
CA TYR A 468 26.06 -3.01 24.35
C TYR A 468 26.41 -1.52 24.54
N GLN A 469 27.57 -1.13 24.03
CA GLN A 469 27.98 0.27 23.98
C GLN A 469 28.35 0.62 22.54
N LEU A 470 27.65 1.60 21.98
CA LEU A 470 27.99 2.19 20.68
C LEU A 470 28.80 3.47 20.93
N ARG A 471 29.96 3.56 20.28
CA ARG A 471 30.79 4.79 20.25
C ARG A 471 30.57 5.51 18.92
N PHE A 472 30.52 6.84 18.98
CA PHE A 472 30.38 7.71 17.82
C PHE A 472 31.13 9.03 18.10
N GLU A 473 31.30 9.87 17.10
CA GLU A 473 31.88 11.19 17.25
C GLU A 473 30.78 12.26 17.31
N GLY A 474 30.85 13.17 18.29
CA GLY A 474 29.95 14.31 18.41
C GLY A 474 28.74 14.06 19.31
N VAL A 475 27.62 14.65 18.95
CA VAL A 475 26.39 14.69 19.78
C VAL A 475 25.23 14.06 19.03
N LEU A 476 24.51 13.20 19.73
CA LEU A 476 23.22 12.64 19.31
C LEU A 476 22.16 12.93 20.37
N PHE A 477 20.92 13.03 19.93
CA PHE A 477 19.74 13.19 20.78
C PHE A 477 18.82 11.99 20.59
N ASP A 478 18.30 11.44 21.68
CA ASP A 478 17.15 10.55 21.58
C ASP A 478 15.96 11.34 21.00
N LEU A 479 15.44 10.90 19.88
CA LEU A 479 14.40 11.64 19.15
C LEU A 479 13.01 11.48 19.76
N PHE A 480 12.84 10.61 20.77
CA PHE A 480 11.60 10.51 21.53
C PHE A 480 11.65 11.34 22.83
N SER A 481 12.71 11.21 23.60
CA SER A 481 12.84 11.89 24.92
C SER A 481 13.51 13.26 24.84
N GLY A 482 14.33 13.52 23.84
CA GLY A 482 15.17 14.72 23.74
C GLY A 482 16.48 14.62 24.53
N GLU A 483 16.77 13.51 25.19
CA GLU A 483 17.99 13.31 25.95
C GLU A 483 19.23 13.44 25.06
N ARG A 484 20.26 14.12 25.54
CA ARG A 484 21.52 14.38 24.81
C ARG A 484 22.59 13.35 25.18
N PHE A 485 23.25 12.79 24.18
CA PHE A 485 24.36 11.85 24.31
C PHE A 485 25.59 12.41 23.61
N GLU A 486 26.78 12.20 24.19
CA GLU A 486 28.04 12.64 23.62
C GLU A 486 29.03 11.46 23.54
N ASN A 487 29.53 11.22 22.35
CA ASN A 487 30.54 10.22 22.00
C ASN A 487 30.21 8.75 22.32
N LYS A 488 29.17 8.45 23.07
CA LYS A 488 28.74 7.09 23.38
C LYS A 488 27.27 6.98 23.75
N ILE A 489 26.67 5.85 23.41
CA ILE A 489 25.33 5.42 23.83
C ILE A 489 25.46 4.03 24.46
N ASN A 490 24.82 3.83 25.61
CA ASN A 490 24.60 2.50 26.16
C ASN A 490 23.30 1.97 25.57
N ILE A 491 23.36 0.79 24.97
CA ILE A 491 22.21 0.08 24.43
C ILE A 491 21.74 -0.89 25.51
N GLU A 492 20.55 -0.64 26.01
CA GLU A 492 19.95 -1.47 27.05
C GLU A 492 19.25 -2.70 26.46
N GLN A 493 18.99 -3.69 27.30
CA GLN A 493 18.17 -4.85 26.94
C GLN A 493 16.73 -4.41 26.58
N PHE A 494 16.12 -5.06 25.60
CA PHE A 494 14.75 -4.78 25.15
C PHE A 494 14.51 -3.30 24.79
N GLN A 495 15.49 -2.65 24.19
CA GLN A 495 15.45 -1.25 23.83
C GLN A 495 15.16 -1.06 22.34
N CYS A 496 14.24 -0.14 22.04
CA CYS A 496 14.02 0.41 20.70
C CYS A 496 14.06 1.94 20.77
N VAL A 497 15.02 2.57 20.06
CA VAL A 497 15.22 4.00 20.12
C VAL A 497 15.81 4.53 18.81
N ILE A 498 15.49 5.79 18.51
CA ILE A 498 16.03 6.52 17.36
C ILE A 498 16.86 7.69 17.90
N TYR A 499 18.11 7.76 17.49
CA TYR A 499 18.99 8.89 17.78
C TYR A 499 19.24 9.71 16.52
N GLY A 500 19.42 11.01 16.69
CA GLY A 500 19.74 11.91 15.58
C GLY A 500 20.59 13.07 16.03
N ASN A 501 21.31 13.66 15.09
CA ASN A 501 22.26 14.76 15.41
C ASN A 501 21.63 16.16 15.39
N LYS A 502 20.31 16.26 15.25
CA LYS A 502 19.56 17.52 15.40
C LYS A 502 18.71 17.47 16.67
N THR A 503 18.59 18.59 17.36
CA THR A 503 17.67 18.73 18.49
C THR A 503 16.25 18.40 18.02
N PRO A 504 15.56 17.47 18.68
CA PRO A 504 14.22 17.09 18.28
C PRO A 504 13.23 18.25 18.44
N LYS A 505 12.32 18.39 17.49
CA LYS A 505 11.18 19.32 17.54
C LYS A 505 9.97 18.54 18.04
N PHE A 506 9.50 18.88 19.23
CA PHE A 506 8.32 18.25 19.85
C PHE A 506 7.03 18.94 19.40
#